data_b2012c8f4c3aa284dac329583856e97a
#
_entry.id   b2012c8f4c3aa284dac329583856e97a
#
_cell.length_a   1.000
_cell.length_b   1.000
_cell.length_c   1.000
_cell.angle_alpha   90.00
_cell.angle_beta   90.00
_cell.angle_gamma   90.00
#
_symmetry.space_group_name_H-M   'P 1'
#
loop_
_entity.id
_entity.type
_entity.pdbx_description
1 polymer ?
#
loop_
_entity_poly.entity_id
_entity_poly.type
_entity_poly.pdbx_seq_one_letter_code
_entity_poly.pdbx_strand_id
1 'polypeptide(L)'
;GFKLFTDRIGVSKADSWIDYATLEESMREVLNLSCERRIAVLDPIELEITNYPDNTDEDCFAPNHPLKPELGKRVVKLSKSLWIEREDFMEEPSKQFFRLYPNNIVRLRYGYVVKCTSFEKDANGKVIKVICEYLPDTKSGTPGSDSIKVKGNIHWVSKAHSYRGAIRLYDKLFSTEHPGSNDSNYLEQLNPNSCMTIEAELEKSLETIKPGEQFQFERHGYFVADIKDSKTNHPIFNRTATLKDTSQKI
;
A
#
# COMPACT_ATOMS: atom_id res chain seq x y z
N GLY A 1 1.08 -2.88 -21.27
CA GLY A 1 1.35 -4.16 -20.60
C GLY A 1 1.19 -5.33 -21.57
N PHE A 2 0.01 -5.52 -22.15
CA PHE A 2 -0.24 -6.64 -23.08
C PHE A 2 0.70 -6.64 -24.28
N LYS A 3 0.95 -5.48 -24.91
CA LYS A 3 1.91 -5.41 -26.01
C LYS A 3 3.30 -5.88 -25.60
N LEU A 4 3.80 -5.41 -24.44
CA LEU A 4 5.10 -5.85 -23.91
C LEU A 4 5.12 -7.36 -23.61
N PHE A 5 4.03 -7.88 -23.07
CA PHE A 5 3.87 -9.31 -22.81
C PHE A 5 3.93 -10.11 -24.12
N THR A 6 3.16 -9.73 -25.15
CA THR A 6 3.17 -10.44 -26.46
C THR A 6 4.53 -10.35 -27.13
N ASP A 7 5.24 -9.23 -27.03
CA ASP A 7 6.60 -9.09 -27.56
C ASP A 7 7.59 -10.03 -26.82
N ARG A 8 7.41 -10.27 -25.54
CA ARG A 8 8.26 -11.15 -24.73
C ARG A 8 8.05 -12.64 -25.03
N ILE A 9 6.80 -13.06 -25.13
CA ILE A 9 6.48 -14.48 -25.38
C ILE A 9 6.67 -14.87 -26.84
N GLY A 10 6.69 -13.88 -27.76
CA GLY A 10 6.78 -14.10 -29.19
C GLY A 10 5.52 -14.70 -29.79
N VAL A 11 5.57 -14.96 -31.11
CA VAL A 11 4.49 -15.62 -31.86
C VAL A 11 4.95 -17.00 -32.30
N SER A 12 4.26 -18.05 -31.86
CA SER A 12 4.54 -19.44 -32.23
C SER A 12 3.26 -20.12 -32.71
N LYS A 13 3.41 -21.11 -33.60
CA LYS A 13 2.29 -22.02 -33.99
C LYS A 13 2.13 -23.20 -33.03
N ALA A 14 3.10 -23.41 -32.13
CA ALA A 14 3.05 -24.46 -31.14
C ALA A 14 2.33 -23.95 -29.88
N ASP A 15 1.48 -24.81 -29.31
CA ASP A 15 0.90 -24.55 -28.00
C ASP A 15 2.00 -24.49 -26.95
N SER A 16 1.99 -23.43 -26.18
CA SER A 16 2.97 -23.21 -25.10
C SER A 16 2.25 -22.80 -23.82
N TRP A 17 2.76 -23.29 -22.71
CA TRP A 17 2.31 -22.92 -21.40
C TRP A 17 3.15 -21.73 -20.90
N ILE A 18 2.50 -20.62 -20.60
CA ILE A 18 3.18 -19.39 -20.17
C ILE A 18 2.74 -19.09 -18.74
N ASP A 19 3.72 -18.91 -17.84
CA ASP A 19 3.44 -18.53 -16.48
C ASP A 19 2.77 -17.14 -16.44
N TYR A 20 1.68 -17.06 -15.68
CA TYR A 20 0.95 -15.81 -15.45
C TYR A 20 1.84 -14.69 -14.87
N ALA A 21 2.87 -15.06 -14.11
CA ALA A 21 3.86 -14.13 -13.58
C ALA A 21 4.55 -13.30 -14.69
N THR A 22 4.73 -13.85 -15.89
CA THR A 22 5.31 -13.14 -17.06
C THR A 22 4.40 -11.99 -17.51
N LEU A 23 3.08 -12.21 -17.49
CA LEU A 23 2.09 -11.16 -17.76
C LEU A 23 2.13 -10.08 -16.68
N GLU A 24 2.08 -10.48 -15.41
CA GLU A 24 2.14 -9.53 -14.29
C GLU A 24 3.42 -8.70 -14.29
N GLU A 25 4.57 -9.30 -14.62
CA GLU A 25 5.84 -8.57 -14.72
C GLU A 25 5.79 -7.51 -15.82
N SER A 26 5.24 -7.88 -17.00
CA SER A 26 5.06 -6.95 -18.11
C SER A 26 4.11 -5.81 -17.76
N MET A 27 3.06 -6.09 -16.97
CA MET A 27 2.17 -5.05 -16.44
C MET A 27 2.89 -4.16 -15.43
N ARG A 28 3.62 -4.73 -14.46
CA ARG A 28 4.39 -3.98 -13.45
C ARG A 28 5.36 -2.98 -14.08
N GLU A 29 6.08 -3.41 -15.12
CA GLU A 29 7.06 -2.54 -15.80
C GLU A 29 6.40 -1.31 -16.41
N VAL A 30 5.30 -1.49 -17.14
CA VAL A 30 4.56 -0.38 -17.75
C VAL A 30 3.93 0.53 -16.69
N LEU A 31 3.27 -0.08 -15.69
CA LEU A 31 2.60 0.65 -14.62
C LEU A 31 3.59 1.41 -13.73
N ASN A 32 4.80 0.88 -13.52
CA ASN A 32 5.84 1.57 -12.76
C ASN A 32 6.25 2.91 -13.38
N LEU A 33 6.23 2.99 -14.70
CA LEU A 33 6.58 4.19 -15.46
C LEU A 33 5.40 5.16 -15.61
N SER A 34 4.17 4.68 -15.56
CA SER A 34 2.98 5.49 -15.87
C SER A 34 2.20 5.96 -14.64
N CYS A 35 2.14 5.13 -13.58
CA CYS A 35 1.28 5.39 -12.43
C CYS A 35 1.87 6.40 -11.46
N GLU A 36 1.09 7.40 -11.08
CA GLU A 36 1.39 8.22 -9.93
C GLU A 36 1.32 7.41 -8.63
N ARG A 37 2.07 7.86 -7.62
CA ARG A 37 2.13 7.23 -6.30
C ARG A 37 1.06 7.85 -5.40
N ARG A 38 0.39 7.02 -4.61
CA ARG A 38 -0.56 7.43 -3.57
C ARG A 38 -0.34 6.58 -2.33
N ILE A 39 -0.82 7.08 -1.20
CA ILE A 39 -0.75 6.34 0.06
C ILE A 39 -2.11 5.71 0.34
N ALA A 40 -2.08 4.43 0.69
CA ALA A 40 -3.22 3.67 1.16
C ALA A 40 -2.77 2.81 2.35
N VAL A 41 -3.62 2.69 3.37
CA VAL A 41 -3.42 1.82 4.53
C VAL A 41 -4.51 0.75 4.49
N LEU A 42 -4.12 -0.48 4.22
CA LEU A 42 -5.05 -1.58 3.92
C LEU A 42 -5.55 -2.29 5.18
N ASP A 43 -4.71 -2.44 6.20
CA ASP A 43 -5.08 -2.96 7.53
C ASP A 43 -4.74 -1.93 8.61
N PRO A 44 -5.59 -0.91 8.78
CA PRO A 44 -5.27 0.25 9.61
C PRO A 44 -5.25 -0.07 11.10
N ILE A 45 -4.22 0.46 11.79
CA ILE A 45 -4.23 0.70 13.23
C ILE A 45 -3.93 2.18 13.49
N GLU A 46 -4.44 2.70 14.61
CA GLU A 46 -4.21 4.09 14.98
C GLU A 46 -2.77 4.30 15.49
N LEU A 47 -2.13 5.40 15.08
CA LEU A 47 -0.92 5.94 15.68
C LEU A 47 -1.23 7.33 16.20
N GLU A 48 -1.04 7.57 17.51
CA GLU A 48 -1.16 8.88 18.11
C GLU A 48 0.20 9.48 18.43
N ILE A 49 0.39 10.75 18.06
CA ILE A 49 1.60 11.51 18.36
C ILE A 49 1.29 12.43 19.55
N THR A 50 1.65 12.02 20.77
CA THR A 50 1.21 12.66 22.02
C THR A 50 1.71 14.09 22.21
N ASN A 51 2.92 14.40 21.74
CA ASN A 51 3.51 15.73 21.82
C ASN A 51 3.23 16.60 20.59
N TYR A 52 2.34 16.17 19.67
CA TYR A 52 1.90 16.98 18.54
C TYR A 52 0.75 17.91 18.98
N PRO A 53 0.76 19.20 18.58
CA PRO A 53 -0.27 20.14 19.00
C PRO A 53 -1.68 19.71 18.57
N ASP A 54 -2.65 19.90 19.47
CA ASP A 54 -4.04 19.61 19.15
C ASP A 54 -4.58 20.57 18.08
N ASN A 55 -5.49 20.08 17.24
CA ASN A 55 -6.15 20.84 16.18
C ASN A 55 -5.19 21.56 15.23
N THR A 56 -4.01 21.01 15.04
CA THR A 56 -2.99 21.53 14.13
C THR A 56 -2.70 20.50 13.05
N ASP A 57 -2.68 20.96 11.80
CA ASP A 57 -2.28 20.17 10.64
C ASP A 57 -1.07 20.79 9.97
N GLU A 58 -0.16 19.96 9.50
CA GLU A 58 0.98 20.39 8.72
C GLU A 58 1.00 19.77 7.33
N ASP A 59 1.51 20.53 6.37
CA ASP A 59 1.75 20.04 5.02
C ASP A 59 3.03 19.23 4.94
N CYS A 60 2.93 17.99 4.52
CA CYS A 60 4.03 17.17 4.06
C CYS A 60 3.93 17.03 2.52
N PHE A 61 5.09 17.04 1.84
CA PHE A 61 5.13 17.05 0.38
C PHE A 61 5.63 15.71 -0.14
N ALA A 62 4.76 15.00 -0.84
CA ALA A 62 5.04 13.72 -1.45
C ALA A 62 5.17 13.86 -2.98
N PRO A 63 6.21 13.34 -3.62
CA PRO A 63 6.31 13.35 -5.08
C PRO A 63 5.20 12.51 -5.70
N ASN A 64 4.59 13.01 -6.78
CA ASN A 64 3.58 12.22 -7.51
C ASN A 64 4.21 11.03 -8.22
N HIS A 65 5.46 11.16 -8.65
CA HIS A 65 6.22 10.06 -9.25
C HIS A 65 7.72 10.19 -8.93
N PRO A 66 8.40 9.11 -8.49
CA PRO A 66 9.81 9.19 -8.08
C PRO A 66 10.77 9.47 -9.24
N LEU A 67 10.43 9.07 -10.46
CA LEU A 67 11.27 9.22 -11.65
C LEU A 67 10.82 10.36 -12.59
N LYS A 68 9.75 11.06 -12.25
CA LYS A 68 9.14 12.11 -13.08
C LYS A 68 8.89 13.38 -12.24
N PRO A 69 9.94 14.17 -11.96
CA PRO A 69 9.81 15.40 -11.18
C PRO A 69 8.83 16.41 -11.77
N GLU A 70 8.66 16.38 -13.09
CA GLU A 70 7.71 17.23 -13.82
C GLU A 70 6.24 17.03 -13.43
N LEU A 71 5.89 15.87 -12.85
CA LEU A 71 4.56 15.62 -12.29
C LEU A 71 4.35 16.30 -10.94
N GLY A 72 5.38 16.95 -10.40
CA GLY A 72 5.30 17.74 -9.18
C GLY A 72 5.11 16.90 -7.91
N LYS A 73 4.66 17.61 -6.87
CA LYS A 73 4.40 17.05 -5.54
C LYS A 73 2.96 17.33 -5.13
N ARG A 74 2.41 16.49 -4.30
CA ARG A 74 1.12 16.67 -3.65
C ARG A 74 1.30 16.92 -2.15
N VAL A 75 0.31 17.52 -1.54
CA VAL A 75 0.23 17.72 -0.11
C VAL A 75 -0.41 16.50 0.55
N VAL A 76 0.25 15.98 1.58
CA VAL A 76 -0.29 15.00 2.53
C VAL A 76 -0.33 15.69 3.89
N LYS A 77 -1.53 15.85 4.45
CA LYS A 77 -1.72 16.50 5.76
C LYS A 77 -1.26 15.59 6.89
N LEU A 78 -0.38 16.10 7.74
CA LEU A 78 -0.02 15.44 9.00
C LEU A 78 -0.84 16.03 10.12
N SER A 79 -1.41 15.16 10.96
CA SER A 79 -2.14 15.53 12.18
C SER A 79 -1.68 14.69 13.37
N LYS A 80 -2.23 14.95 14.54
CA LYS A 80 -1.91 14.22 15.79
C LYS A 80 -2.21 12.72 15.69
N SER A 81 -3.32 12.33 15.03
CA SER A 81 -3.75 10.94 14.88
C SER A 81 -3.63 10.50 13.43
N LEU A 82 -3.01 9.36 13.23
CA LEU A 82 -2.70 8.78 11.92
C LEU A 82 -3.21 7.34 11.86
N TRP A 83 -3.43 6.85 10.64
CA TRP A 83 -3.54 5.44 10.32
C TRP A 83 -2.22 4.93 9.75
N ILE A 84 -1.74 3.81 10.27
CA ILE A 84 -0.58 3.07 9.77
C ILE A 84 -0.96 1.62 9.50
N GLU A 85 -0.16 0.91 8.71
CA GLU A 85 -0.35 -0.53 8.55
C GLU A 85 -0.11 -1.27 9.86
N ARG A 86 -0.97 -2.22 10.17
CA ARG A 86 -0.79 -3.10 11.33
C ARG A 86 0.54 -3.83 11.28
N GLU A 87 0.95 -4.28 10.10
CA GLU A 87 2.23 -4.96 9.89
C GLU A 87 3.46 -4.06 10.13
N ASP A 88 3.27 -2.74 10.23
CA ASP A 88 4.34 -1.80 10.56
C ASP A 88 4.62 -1.69 12.06
N PHE A 89 3.81 -2.33 12.90
CA PHE A 89 4.03 -2.44 14.33
C PHE A 89 4.15 -3.88 14.78
N MET A 90 5.12 -4.15 15.66
CA MET A 90 5.32 -5.44 16.30
C MET A 90 5.71 -5.24 17.77
N GLU A 91 4.99 -5.88 18.70
CA GLU A 91 5.25 -5.78 20.13
C GLU A 91 6.60 -6.40 20.50
N GLU A 92 6.85 -7.62 20.01
CA GLU A 92 8.08 -8.37 20.20
C GLU A 92 8.78 -8.55 18.84
N PRO A 93 9.68 -7.64 18.46
CA PRO A 93 10.25 -7.62 17.12
C PRO A 93 11.28 -8.75 16.92
N SER A 94 11.28 -9.34 15.74
CA SER A 94 12.39 -10.18 15.29
C SER A 94 13.64 -9.35 15.00
N LYS A 95 14.82 -9.97 14.94
CA LYS A 95 16.10 -9.29 14.66
C LYS A 95 16.12 -8.57 13.30
N GLN A 96 15.27 -8.96 12.37
CA GLN A 96 15.18 -8.38 11.03
C GLN A 96 14.01 -7.39 10.86
N PHE A 97 13.28 -7.09 11.94
CA PHE A 97 12.18 -6.14 11.90
C PHE A 97 12.71 -4.72 12.10
N PHE A 98 12.65 -3.91 11.06
CA PHE A 98 13.14 -2.52 11.06
C PHE A 98 12.03 -1.48 11.07
N ARG A 99 10.79 -1.88 11.44
CA ARG A 99 9.65 -1.00 11.54
C ARG A 99 9.39 -0.62 13.00
N LEU A 100 8.20 -0.21 13.37
CA LEU A 100 7.88 0.35 14.69
C LEU A 100 7.67 -0.74 15.76
N TYR A 101 8.33 -0.58 16.90
CA TYR A 101 8.14 -1.40 18.10
C TYR A 101 8.46 -0.57 19.35
N PRO A 102 8.13 -1.03 20.58
CA PRO A 102 8.35 -0.26 21.81
C PRO A 102 9.78 0.25 21.93
N ASN A 103 9.91 1.56 22.25
CA ASN A 103 11.17 2.31 22.38
C ASN A 103 12.00 2.50 21.08
N ASN A 104 11.50 2.06 19.94
CA ASN A 104 12.17 2.23 18.65
C ASN A 104 11.76 3.54 17.97
N ILE A 105 12.57 3.97 17.01
CA ILE A 105 12.33 5.14 16.16
C ILE A 105 12.19 4.71 14.70
N VAL A 106 11.24 5.33 14.00
CA VAL A 106 11.06 5.20 12.56
C VAL A 106 10.72 6.55 11.94
N ARG A 107 10.90 6.66 10.64
CA ARG A 107 10.44 7.82 9.88
C ARG A 107 9.02 7.60 9.37
N LEU A 108 8.14 8.51 9.67
CA LEU A 108 6.89 8.69 8.93
C LEU A 108 7.25 9.24 7.55
N ARG A 109 6.94 8.50 6.50
CA ARG A 109 7.32 8.84 5.13
C ARG A 109 6.85 10.26 4.77
N TYR A 110 7.74 11.09 4.28
CA TYR A 110 7.51 12.52 4.01
C TYR A 110 7.27 13.40 5.27
N GLY A 111 7.22 12.82 6.44
CA GLY A 111 6.98 13.49 7.71
C GLY A 111 8.20 13.45 8.65
N TYR A 112 7.92 13.31 9.92
CA TYR A 112 8.89 13.32 11.01
C TYR A 112 9.44 11.92 11.34
N VAL A 113 10.53 11.89 12.10
CA VAL A 113 10.91 10.71 12.87
C VAL A 113 10.04 10.67 14.13
N VAL A 114 9.49 9.50 14.42
CA VAL A 114 8.70 9.25 15.63
C VAL A 114 9.32 8.14 16.45
N LYS A 115 9.17 8.22 17.77
CA LYS A 115 9.56 7.20 18.74
C LYS A 115 8.31 6.57 19.34
N CYS A 116 8.20 5.26 19.29
CA CYS A 116 7.14 4.54 19.98
C CYS A 116 7.39 4.57 21.50
N THR A 117 6.44 5.08 22.27
CA THR A 117 6.51 5.14 23.72
C THR A 117 5.67 4.06 24.39
N SER A 118 4.52 3.72 23.81
CA SER A 118 3.62 2.67 24.30
C SER A 118 2.63 2.23 23.22
N PHE A 119 1.73 1.33 23.56
CA PHE A 119 0.63 0.87 22.71
C PHE A 119 -0.53 0.38 23.54
N GLU A 120 -1.72 0.33 22.96
CA GLU A 120 -2.95 -0.16 23.57
C GLU A 120 -3.47 -1.41 22.86
N LYS A 121 -4.08 -2.30 23.65
CA LYS A 121 -4.71 -3.54 23.16
C LYS A 121 -6.21 -3.54 23.46
N ASP A 122 -6.95 -4.25 22.63
CA ASP A 122 -8.34 -4.58 22.92
C ASP A 122 -8.46 -5.71 23.96
N ALA A 123 -9.70 -6.07 24.32
CA ALA A 123 -9.97 -7.15 25.26
C ALA A 123 -9.46 -8.53 24.82
N ASN A 124 -9.17 -8.71 23.53
CA ASN A 124 -8.65 -9.95 22.96
C ASN A 124 -7.10 -9.95 22.85
N GLY A 125 -6.44 -8.89 23.36
CA GLY A 125 -4.98 -8.74 23.28
C GLY A 125 -4.47 -8.25 21.93
N LYS A 126 -5.34 -7.85 20.99
CA LYS A 126 -4.94 -7.31 19.68
C LYS A 126 -4.57 -5.83 19.83
N VAL A 127 -3.42 -5.42 19.30
CA VAL A 127 -3.02 -4.01 19.29
C VAL A 127 -4.00 -3.21 18.43
N ILE A 128 -4.54 -2.16 19.00
CA ILE A 128 -5.50 -1.24 18.35
C ILE A 128 -4.94 0.16 18.16
N LYS A 129 -3.94 0.54 18.96
CA LYS A 129 -3.36 1.88 18.94
C LYS A 129 -1.88 1.85 19.32
N VAL A 130 -1.07 2.62 18.60
CA VAL A 130 0.34 2.84 18.91
C VAL A 130 0.54 4.28 19.33
N ILE A 131 1.28 4.50 20.42
CA ILE A 131 1.49 5.82 21.01
C ILE A 131 2.95 6.21 20.75
N CYS A 132 3.13 7.38 20.14
CA CYS A 132 4.43 7.89 19.74
C CYS A 132 4.65 9.34 20.16
N GLU A 133 5.91 9.74 20.18
CA GLU A 133 6.35 11.13 20.21
C GLU A 133 7.12 11.43 18.91
N TYR A 134 6.86 12.60 18.29
CA TYR A 134 7.68 13.02 17.17
C TYR A 134 8.93 13.74 17.66
N LEU A 135 10.00 13.64 16.88
CA LEU A 135 11.26 14.34 17.15
C LEU A 135 11.26 15.65 16.34
N PRO A 136 11.27 16.82 17.00
CA PRO A 136 11.37 18.10 16.32
C PRO A 136 12.58 18.16 15.39
N ASP A 137 12.54 19.04 14.41
CA ASP A 137 13.62 19.27 13.42
C ASP A 137 13.98 18.09 12.53
N THR A 138 13.16 17.00 12.53
CA THR A 138 13.37 15.82 11.67
C THR A 138 12.44 15.75 10.48
N LYS A 139 11.63 16.78 10.21
CA LYS A 139 10.66 16.78 9.10
C LYS A 139 11.36 16.62 7.76
N SER A 140 10.89 15.71 6.95
CA SER A 140 11.43 15.45 5.61
C SER A 140 11.39 16.72 4.76
N GLY A 141 12.52 17.03 4.09
CA GLY A 141 12.65 18.20 3.22
C GLY A 141 12.94 19.52 3.94
N THR A 142 13.21 19.49 5.26
CA THR A 142 13.70 20.65 6.01
C THR A 142 15.17 20.49 6.39
N PRO A 143 15.89 21.60 6.69
CA PRO A 143 17.25 21.52 7.24
C PRO A 143 17.26 20.67 8.52
N GLY A 144 18.20 19.73 8.63
CA GLY A 144 18.29 18.84 9.80
C GLY A 144 17.46 17.56 9.68
N SER A 145 16.66 17.38 8.64
CA SER A 145 15.85 16.16 8.44
C SER A 145 16.65 14.86 8.51
N ASP A 146 17.93 14.89 8.11
CA ASP A 146 18.83 13.73 8.10
C ASP A 146 19.76 13.66 9.33
N SER A 147 19.55 14.53 10.33
CA SER A 147 20.32 14.54 11.58
C SER A 147 20.19 13.22 12.36
N ILE A 148 19.05 12.57 12.24
CA ILE A 148 18.76 11.27 12.86
C ILE A 148 18.60 10.22 11.78
N LYS A 149 19.54 9.27 11.73
CA LYS A 149 19.47 8.13 10.80
C LYS A 149 18.56 7.06 11.37
N VAL A 150 17.52 6.72 10.63
CA VAL A 150 16.58 5.61 10.95
C VAL A 150 16.60 4.58 9.84
N LYS A 151 16.46 3.30 10.20
CA LYS A 151 16.37 2.21 9.22
C LYS A 151 14.92 2.02 8.73
N GLY A 152 13.95 2.28 9.59
CA GLY A 152 12.52 2.10 9.30
C GLY A 152 11.90 3.32 8.66
N ASN A 153 11.11 3.09 7.61
CA ASN A 153 10.29 4.11 6.96
C ASN A 153 8.90 3.51 6.73
N ILE A 154 7.88 4.07 7.38
CA ILE A 154 6.50 3.60 7.28
C ILE A 154 5.63 4.65 6.60
N HIS A 155 4.64 4.21 5.84
CA HIS A 155 3.64 5.09 5.25
C HIS A 155 2.44 5.25 6.21
N TRP A 156 1.68 6.29 5.99
CA TRP A 156 0.59 6.69 6.87
C TRP A 156 -0.40 7.59 6.14
N VAL A 157 -1.61 7.70 6.66
CA VAL A 157 -2.58 8.74 6.31
C VAL A 157 -3.11 9.38 7.57
N SER A 158 -3.41 10.68 7.52
CA SER A 158 -4.02 11.40 8.64
C SER A 158 -5.43 10.89 8.88
N LYS A 159 -5.77 10.59 10.13
CA LYS A 159 -7.12 10.16 10.51
C LYS A 159 -8.18 11.22 10.20
N ALA A 160 -7.82 12.50 10.33
CA ALA A 160 -8.72 13.64 10.03
C ALA A 160 -8.85 13.90 8.52
N HIS A 161 -7.87 13.49 7.71
CA HIS A 161 -7.78 13.79 6.28
C HIS A 161 -7.67 12.52 5.42
N SER A 162 -8.12 11.37 5.92
CA SER A 162 -8.27 10.16 5.12
C SER A 162 -9.64 10.08 4.47
N TYR A 163 -9.73 9.23 3.48
CA TYR A 163 -10.96 8.78 2.85
C TYR A 163 -11.04 7.26 3.01
N ARG A 164 -12.17 6.78 3.54
CA ARG A 164 -12.40 5.35 3.68
C ARG A 164 -13.04 4.79 2.42
N GLY A 165 -12.35 3.85 1.78
CA GLY A 165 -12.77 3.30 0.50
C GLY A 165 -12.56 1.80 0.36
N ALA A 166 -13.35 1.17 -0.51
CA ALA A 166 -13.30 -0.24 -0.78
C ALA A 166 -12.16 -0.58 -1.75
N ILE A 167 -11.42 -1.63 -1.42
CA ILE A 167 -10.35 -2.19 -2.26
C ILE A 167 -10.64 -3.65 -2.53
N ARG A 168 -10.58 -4.07 -3.79
CA ARG A 168 -10.66 -5.46 -4.21
C ARG A 168 -9.26 -6.00 -4.47
N LEU A 169 -8.91 -7.03 -3.74
CA LEU A 169 -7.66 -7.77 -3.86
C LEU A 169 -7.95 -9.04 -4.64
N TYR A 170 -7.42 -9.12 -5.86
CA TYR A 170 -7.54 -10.31 -6.69
C TYR A 170 -6.34 -11.22 -6.49
N ASP A 171 -6.58 -12.52 -6.53
CA ASP A 171 -5.61 -13.60 -6.51
C ASP A 171 -5.93 -14.61 -7.63
N LYS A 172 -5.14 -15.67 -7.75
CA LYS A 172 -5.35 -16.74 -8.73
C LYS A 172 -6.76 -17.31 -8.58
N LEU A 173 -7.45 -17.49 -9.72
CA LEU A 173 -8.82 -18.03 -9.74
C LEU A 173 -8.88 -19.49 -9.26
N PHE A 174 -7.81 -20.25 -9.52
CA PHE A 174 -7.73 -21.65 -9.13
C PHE A 174 -6.61 -21.87 -8.13
N SER A 175 -6.80 -22.85 -7.24
CA SER A 175 -5.84 -23.29 -6.24
C SER A 175 -4.75 -24.21 -6.81
N THR A 176 -4.93 -24.68 -8.08
CA THR A 176 -4.03 -25.59 -8.78
C THR A 176 -3.50 -24.95 -10.07
N GLU A 177 -2.33 -25.40 -10.54
CA GLU A 177 -1.71 -24.89 -11.77
C GLU A 177 -2.46 -25.36 -13.02
N HIS A 178 -3.03 -26.57 -12.99
CA HIS A 178 -3.74 -27.22 -14.11
C HIS A 178 -5.16 -27.61 -13.72
N PRO A 179 -6.09 -26.65 -13.63
CA PRO A 179 -7.46 -26.94 -13.24
C PRO A 179 -8.15 -27.82 -14.27
N GLY A 180 -8.90 -28.84 -13.80
CA GLY A 180 -9.59 -29.78 -14.67
C GLY A 180 -8.71 -30.89 -15.25
N SER A 181 -7.43 -30.96 -14.88
CA SER A 181 -6.57 -32.07 -15.31
C SER A 181 -7.01 -33.40 -14.71
N ASN A 182 -6.72 -34.51 -15.42
CA ASN A 182 -7.07 -35.88 -14.98
C ASN A 182 -8.56 -36.09 -14.68
N ASP A 183 -9.46 -35.54 -15.52
CA ASP A 183 -10.92 -35.62 -15.36
C ASP A 183 -11.47 -35.05 -14.03
N SER A 184 -10.69 -34.25 -13.33
CA SER A 184 -11.12 -33.58 -12.11
C SER A 184 -12.11 -32.44 -12.43
N ASN A 185 -13.09 -32.24 -11.54
CA ASN A 185 -14.01 -31.11 -11.64
C ASN A 185 -13.29 -29.79 -11.31
N TYR A 186 -13.06 -28.93 -12.30
CA TYR A 186 -12.38 -27.65 -12.11
C TYR A 186 -13.11 -26.71 -11.13
N LEU A 187 -14.44 -26.87 -10.96
CA LEU A 187 -15.21 -26.05 -10.02
C LEU A 187 -14.81 -26.30 -8.56
N GLU A 188 -14.34 -27.51 -8.23
CA GLU A 188 -13.85 -27.87 -6.89
C GLU A 188 -12.45 -27.30 -6.61
N GLN A 189 -11.77 -26.82 -7.66
CA GLN A 189 -10.43 -26.27 -7.60
C GLN A 189 -10.43 -24.73 -7.60
N LEU A 190 -11.62 -24.10 -7.54
CA LEU A 190 -11.74 -22.67 -7.41
C LEU A 190 -11.12 -22.17 -6.09
N ASN A 191 -10.36 -21.09 -6.16
CA ASN A 191 -9.84 -20.41 -4.98
C ASN A 191 -10.97 -19.56 -4.36
N PRO A 192 -11.48 -19.89 -3.16
CA PRO A 192 -12.55 -19.12 -2.52
C PRO A 192 -12.13 -17.69 -2.18
N ASN A 193 -10.82 -17.41 -2.10
CA ASN A 193 -10.25 -16.11 -1.82
C ASN A 193 -9.74 -15.40 -3.07
N SER A 194 -10.13 -15.85 -4.27
CA SER A 194 -9.70 -15.25 -5.54
C SER A 194 -10.06 -13.76 -5.70
N CYS A 195 -11.05 -13.28 -4.93
CA CYS A 195 -11.40 -11.88 -4.84
C CYS A 195 -11.87 -11.55 -3.41
N MET A 196 -11.09 -10.73 -2.70
CA MET A 196 -11.44 -10.22 -1.38
C MET A 196 -11.70 -8.72 -1.46
N THR A 197 -12.79 -8.26 -0.84
CA THR A 197 -13.05 -6.83 -0.68
C THR A 197 -12.74 -6.43 0.76
N ILE A 198 -11.92 -5.40 0.92
CA ILE A 198 -11.55 -4.82 2.20
C ILE A 198 -11.86 -3.32 2.22
N GLU A 199 -12.05 -2.77 3.41
CA GLU A 199 -12.12 -1.33 3.64
C GLU A 199 -10.73 -0.83 4.04
N ALA A 200 -10.27 0.23 3.39
CA ALA A 200 -8.95 0.81 3.60
C ALA A 200 -9.05 2.31 3.90
N GLU A 201 -8.03 2.84 4.57
CA GLU A 201 -7.88 4.26 4.79
C GLU A 201 -6.94 4.83 3.73
N LEU A 202 -7.47 5.74 2.93
CA LEU A 202 -6.84 6.23 1.70
C LEU A 202 -6.49 7.71 1.82
N GLU A 203 -5.47 8.11 1.10
CA GLU A 203 -5.14 9.52 0.89
C GLU A 203 -6.36 10.28 0.32
N LYS A 204 -6.70 11.43 0.88
CA LYS A 204 -7.90 12.21 0.51
C LYS A 204 -7.99 12.53 -0.98
N SER A 205 -6.86 12.68 -1.65
CA SER A 205 -6.77 12.92 -3.09
C SER A 205 -7.40 11.80 -3.93
N LEU A 206 -7.57 10.60 -3.37
CA LEU A 206 -8.17 9.46 -4.05
C LEU A 206 -9.71 9.47 -4.03
N GLU A 207 -10.35 10.31 -3.23
CA GLU A 207 -11.83 10.37 -3.13
C GLU A 207 -12.49 10.83 -4.43
N THR A 208 -11.87 11.76 -5.15
CA THR A 208 -12.46 12.44 -6.30
C THR A 208 -11.91 11.99 -7.66
N ILE A 209 -11.17 10.88 -7.68
CA ILE A 209 -10.59 10.34 -8.93
C ILE A 209 -11.68 9.77 -9.85
N LYS A 210 -11.36 9.67 -11.12
CA LYS A 210 -12.29 9.14 -12.13
C LYS A 210 -12.14 7.64 -12.31
N PRO A 211 -13.23 6.92 -12.64
CA PRO A 211 -13.15 5.53 -13.04
C PRO A 211 -12.09 5.31 -14.15
N GLY A 212 -11.30 4.25 -14.03
CA GLY A 212 -10.23 3.91 -14.96
C GLY A 212 -8.87 4.56 -14.65
N GLU A 213 -8.79 5.54 -13.76
CA GLU A 213 -7.50 6.09 -13.33
C GLU A 213 -6.70 5.06 -12.54
N GLN A 214 -5.37 5.06 -12.79
CA GLN A 214 -4.46 4.06 -12.27
C GLN A 214 -3.43 4.70 -11.35
N PHE A 215 -3.15 4.03 -10.23
CA PHE A 215 -2.18 4.48 -9.23
C PHE A 215 -1.33 3.32 -8.72
N GLN A 216 -0.13 3.64 -8.28
CA GLN A 216 0.60 2.75 -7.40
C GLN A 216 0.29 3.13 -5.95
N PHE A 217 -0.35 2.24 -5.20
CA PHE A 217 -0.38 2.39 -3.75
C PHE A 217 0.97 1.93 -3.19
N GLU A 218 1.66 2.88 -2.56
CA GLU A 218 3.02 2.67 -2.08
C GLU A 218 3.10 1.43 -1.19
N ARG A 219 4.05 0.54 -1.47
CA ARG A 219 4.27 -0.76 -0.82
C ARG A 219 3.25 -1.88 -1.14
N HIS A 220 2.10 -1.59 -1.74
CA HIS A 220 1.02 -2.57 -1.95
C HIS A 220 0.90 -3.09 -3.38
N GLY A 221 1.13 -2.25 -4.37
CA GLY A 221 0.96 -2.64 -5.76
C GLY A 221 0.32 -1.57 -6.62
N TYR A 222 -0.20 -2.00 -7.76
CA TYR A 222 -0.87 -1.14 -8.73
C TYR A 222 -2.38 -1.38 -8.67
N PHE A 223 -3.12 -0.29 -8.72
CA PHE A 223 -4.56 -0.28 -8.56
C PHE A 223 -5.20 0.59 -9.64
N VAL A 224 -6.41 0.21 -10.03
CA VAL A 224 -7.25 0.96 -10.96
C VAL A 224 -8.59 1.23 -10.30
N ALA A 225 -9.12 2.45 -10.46
CA ALA A 225 -10.49 2.75 -10.07
C ALA A 225 -11.45 1.95 -10.96
N ASP A 226 -12.34 1.18 -10.35
CA ASP A 226 -13.29 0.35 -11.08
C ASP A 226 -14.20 1.21 -11.97
N ILE A 227 -14.38 0.76 -13.22
CA ILE A 227 -15.16 1.53 -14.21
C ILE A 227 -16.67 1.39 -14.00
N LYS A 228 -17.13 0.26 -13.46
CA LYS A 228 -18.55 -0.06 -13.33
C LYS A 228 -19.13 0.30 -11.97
N ASP A 229 -18.37 0.00 -10.92
CA ASP A 229 -18.86 0.02 -9.55
C ASP A 229 -18.47 1.30 -8.79
N SER A 230 -17.46 2.04 -9.27
CA SER A 230 -17.11 3.34 -8.67
C SER A 230 -18.23 4.35 -8.84
N LYS A 231 -18.49 5.11 -7.76
CA LYS A 231 -19.44 6.23 -7.76
C LYS A 231 -18.70 7.53 -7.49
N THR A 232 -19.32 8.65 -7.80
CA THR A 232 -18.79 9.97 -7.47
C THR A 232 -18.46 10.07 -5.99
N ASN A 233 -17.25 10.45 -5.65
CA ASN A 233 -16.70 10.51 -4.29
C ASN A 233 -16.68 9.18 -3.52
N HIS A 234 -16.89 8.05 -4.22
CA HIS A 234 -16.83 6.70 -3.67
C HIS A 234 -16.19 5.73 -4.67
N PRO A 235 -14.93 5.96 -5.07
CA PRO A 235 -14.24 5.04 -5.96
C PRO A 235 -13.96 3.71 -5.26
N ILE A 236 -14.04 2.63 -6.04
CA ILE A 236 -13.62 1.29 -5.64
C ILE A 236 -12.33 1.00 -6.42
N PHE A 237 -11.32 0.48 -5.74
CA PHE A 237 -10.05 0.18 -6.37
C PHE A 237 -9.84 -1.32 -6.53
N ASN A 238 -9.46 -1.72 -7.74
CA ASN A 238 -9.08 -3.09 -8.06
C ASN A 238 -7.56 -3.19 -8.13
N ARG A 239 -6.96 -4.12 -7.37
CA ARG A 239 -5.53 -4.42 -7.52
C ARG A 239 -5.27 -5.12 -8.84
N THR A 240 -4.44 -4.54 -9.68
CA THR A 240 -4.08 -5.08 -11.01
C THR A 240 -2.80 -5.89 -10.99
N ALA A 241 -1.82 -5.51 -10.16
CA ALA A 241 -0.59 -6.25 -9.96
C ALA A 241 0.04 -5.93 -8.61
N THR A 242 0.76 -6.87 -8.04
CA THR A 242 1.60 -6.69 -6.85
C THR A 242 2.91 -5.98 -7.21
N LEU A 243 3.66 -5.45 -6.22
CA LEU A 243 4.97 -4.83 -6.48
C LEU A 243 6.05 -5.85 -6.84
N LYS A 244 5.93 -7.06 -6.33
CA LYS A 244 6.86 -8.18 -6.56
C LYS A 244 6.06 -9.42 -6.87
N ASP A 245 6.67 -10.34 -7.56
CA ASP A 245 6.10 -11.67 -7.71
C ASP A 245 5.96 -12.33 -6.33
N THR A 246 4.74 -12.72 -5.99
CA THR A 246 4.41 -13.42 -4.75
C THR A 246 4.22 -14.92 -4.96
N SER A 247 4.32 -15.42 -6.20
CA SER A 247 4.10 -16.83 -6.53
C SER A 247 5.19 -17.79 -6.00
N GLN A 248 6.31 -17.26 -5.50
CA GLN A 248 7.40 -18.08 -4.94
C GLN A 248 7.29 -18.32 -3.42
N LYS A 249 6.17 -18.00 -2.78
CA LYS A 249 5.93 -18.28 -1.35
C LYS A 249 4.82 -19.30 -1.18
N ILE A 250 5.04 -20.50 -1.65
CA ILE A 250 4.34 -21.71 -1.22
C ILE A 250 5.37 -22.64 -0.60
#